data_fdb797ae6f9ca7c5a5fc1ec57b69ae5c
#
_entry.id   fdb797ae6f9ca7c5a5fc1ec57b69ae5c
#
_cell.length_a   1.000
_cell.length_b   1.000
_cell.length_c   1.000
_cell.angle_alpha   90.00
_cell.angle_beta   90.00
_cell.angle_gamma   90.00
#
_symmetry.space_group_name_H-M   'P 1'
#
loop_
_entity.id
_entity.type
_entity.pdbx_description
1 polymer ?
#
loop_
_entity_poly.entity_id
_entity_poly.type
_entity_poly.pdbx_seq_one_letter_code
_entity_poly.pdbx_strand_id
1 'polypeptide(L)'
;CLKGTEHKWLDLYVLFKNWILPSSAPLETELVGIKFFTAPIQAKAAKADDSVSSQARYHQALKNRYSAEIEVVRGYYTMDTVNAKVVDLTNPERRFRECETTLVWKLEEKQSDVNLALHAYHDAITSSVEQVVIVTNDTDIAPVVEMLKKHTSVTVGVVIPTRKHVRYPNGELTKHADWTRTHITDEELAGSQLPPVVMGKRKPTIKPESW
;
A
#
# COMPACT_ATOMS: atom_id res chain seq x y z
N CYS A 1 4.39 -3.78 -6.61
CA CYS A 1 5.76 -3.59 -7.11
C CYS A 1 6.70 -4.74 -6.76
N LEU A 2 6.44 -5.52 -5.71
CA LEU A 2 7.30 -6.62 -5.26
C LEU A 2 6.97 -8.00 -5.88
N LYS A 3 5.96 -8.07 -6.77
CA LYS A 3 5.59 -9.32 -7.44
C LYS A 3 6.75 -9.81 -8.31
N GLY A 4 7.15 -11.09 -8.14
CA GLY A 4 8.25 -11.69 -8.88
C GLY A 4 9.65 -11.26 -8.41
N THR A 5 9.76 -10.62 -7.25
CA THR A 5 11.05 -10.28 -6.63
C THR A 5 11.25 -11.04 -5.33
N GLU A 6 12.51 -11.10 -4.88
CA GLU A 6 12.91 -11.64 -3.57
C GLU A 6 12.75 -10.62 -2.41
N HIS A 7 12.24 -9.41 -2.71
CA HIS A 7 12.16 -8.30 -1.75
C HIS A 7 10.82 -8.23 -1.00
N LYS A 8 10.02 -9.29 -0.98
CA LYS A 8 8.71 -9.30 -0.34
C LYS A 8 8.77 -9.21 1.19
N TRP A 9 9.89 -9.65 1.80
CA TRP A 9 10.12 -9.61 3.24
C TRP A 9 10.66 -8.25 3.68
N LEU A 10 9.99 -7.17 3.23
CA LEU A 10 10.43 -5.79 3.31
C LEU A 10 10.28 -5.22 4.73
N ASP A 11 11.33 -4.61 5.24
CA ASP A 11 11.31 -3.81 6.46
C ASP A 11 10.85 -2.38 6.12
N LEU A 12 9.57 -2.11 6.31
CA LEU A 12 8.98 -0.81 5.99
C LEU A 12 9.61 0.33 6.79
N TYR A 13 9.94 0.07 8.07
CA TYR A 13 10.50 1.10 8.93
C TYR A 13 11.91 1.50 8.47
N VAL A 14 12.75 0.52 8.17
CA VAL A 14 14.12 0.75 7.64
C VAL A 14 14.05 1.44 6.28
N LEU A 15 13.16 1.01 5.39
CA LEU A 15 13.00 1.62 4.06
C LEU A 15 12.68 3.12 4.17
N PHE A 16 11.71 3.49 4.99
CA PHE A 16 11.32 4.88 5.10
C PHE A 16 12.33 5.70 5.90
N LYS A 17 12.78 5.22 7.05
CA LYS A 17 13.70 5.95 7.94
C LYS A 17 15.08 6.18 7.31
N ASN A 18 15.64 5.17 6.64
CA ASN A 18 17.04 5.21 6.21
C ASN A 18 17.21 5.60 4.74
N TRP A 19 16.16 5.46 3.91
CA TRP A 19 16.29 5.64 2.47
C TRP A 19 15.33 6.72 1.93
N ILE A 20 14.02 6.53 2.09
CA ILE A 20 13.03 7.38 1.41
C ILE A 20 13.02 8.79 2.00
N LEU A 21 12.87 8.93 3.31
CA LEU A 21 12.78 10.25 3.95
C LEU A 21 14.07 11.04 3.80
N PRO A 22 15.28 10.51 4.08
CA PRO A 22 16.53 11.29 3.93
C PRO A 22 16.81 11.73 2.50
N SER A 23 16.32 10.99 1.50
CA SER A 23 16.60 11.31 0.08
C SER A 23 15.52 12.11 -0.61
N SER A 24 14.34 12.29 -0.01
CA SER A 24 13.17 12.83 -0.71
C SER A 24 12.43 13.91 0.07
N ALA A 25 12.39 13.84 1.41
CA ALA A 25 11.76 14.88 2.21
C ALA A 25 12.58 16.19 2.15
N PRO A 26 11.91 17.36 2.08
CA PRO A 26 12.59 18.64 1.94
C PRO A 26 13.32 19.10 3.20
N LEU A 27 12.97 18.53 4.36
CA LEU A 27 13.53 18.84 5.67
C LEU A 27 14.00 17.56 6.37
N GLU A 28 14.91 17.72 7.33
CA GLU A 28 15.25 16.62 8.23
C GLU A 28 13.99 16.14 8.95
N THR A 29 13.71 14.83 8.84
CA THR A 29 12.42 14.26 9.22
C THR A 29 12.62 13.06 10.15
N GLU A 30 11.97 13.06 11.31
CA GLU A 30 11.87 11.92 12.20
C GLU A 30 10.63 11.09 11.83
N LEU A 31 10.81 9.78 11.63
CA LEU A 31 9.71 8.86 11.39
C LEU A 31 9.06 8.46 12.72
N VAL A 32 7.91 9.03 13.02
CA VAL A 32 7.16 8.78 14.27
C VAL A 32 6.27 7.53 14.20
N GLY A 33 5.84 7.12 13.01
CA GLY A 33 5.03 5.91 12.86
C GLY A 33 4.64 5.61 11.42
N ILE A 34 4.21 4.38 11.21
CA ILE A 34 3.68 3.87 9.94
C ILE A 34 2.32 3.21 10.16
N LYS A 35 1.31 3.60 9.41
CA LYS A 35 0.04 2.90 9.32
C LYS A 35 0.01 2.10 8.02
N PHE A 36 -0.03 0.78 8.14
CA PHE A 36 -0.03 -0.14 7.01
C PHE A 36 -1.44 -0.65 6.74
N PHE A 37 -2.08 -0.12 5.69
CA PHE A 37 -3.44 -0.48 5.28
C PHE A 37 -3.41 -1.70 4.38
N THR A 38 -4.21 -2.71 4.71
CA THR A 38 -4.21 -4.00 3.99
C THR A 38 -5.48 -4.79 4.27
N ALA A 39 -5.78 -5.77 3.43
CA ALA A 39 -6.86 -6.74 3.68
C ALA A 39 -6.30 -8.18 3.72
N PRO A 40 -6.78 -9.03 4.63
CA PRO A 40 -6.37 -10.44 4.67
C PRO A 40 -6.78 -11.17 3.40
N ILE A 41 -5.83 -11.87 2.78
CA ILE A 41 -6.09 -12.69 1.59
C ILE A 41 -7.12 -13.77 1.94
N GLN A 42 -8.18 -13.89 1.14
CA GLN A 42 -9.13 -15.00 1.26
C GLN A 42 -8.55 -16.26 0.62
N ALA A 43 -8.63 -17.40 1.32
CA ALA A 43 -8.08 -18.67 0.85
C ALA A 43 -8.64 -19.08 -0.53
N LYS A 44 -9.94 -18.82 -0.78
CA LYS A 44 -10.60 -19.12 -2.06
C LYS A 44 -10.06 -18.30 -3.24
N ALA A 45 -9.45 -17.14 -2.97
CA ALA A 45 -8.88 -16.24 -3.97
C ALA A 45 -7.34 -16.22 -3.96
N ALA A 46 -6.73 -17.03 -3.11
CA ALA A 46 -5.28 -17.11 -2.98
C ALA A 46 -4.64 -17.62 -4.28
N LYS A 47 -3.53 -17.00 -4.67
CA LYS A 47 -2.79 -17.37 -5.89
C LYS A 47 -1.87 -18.57 -5.69
N ALA A 48 -1.48 -18.84 -4.45
CA ALA A 48 -0.66 -19.96 -4.04
C ALA A 48 -1.13 -20.44 -2.66
N ASP A 49 -0.91 -21.71 -2.35
CA ASP A 49 -1.38 -22.35 -1.12
C ASP A 49 -0.85 -21.68 0.15
N ASP A 50 0.35 -21.11 0.08
CA ASP A 50 1.00 -20.42 1.18
C ASP A 50 0.71 -18.90 1.25
N SER A 51 -0.06 -18.33 0.30
CA SER A 51 -0.29 -16.87 0.23
C SER A 51 -0.87 -16.30 1.52
N VAL A 52 -1.88 -16.98 2.10
CA VAL A 52 -2.54 -16.56 3.34
C VAL A 52 -1.57 -16.61 4.52
N SER A 53 -0.84 -17.72 4.67
CA SER A 53 0.10 -17.91 5.76
C SER A 53 1.31 -16.98 5.64
N SER A 54 1.80 -16.75 4.44
CA SER A 54 2.93 -15.84 4.16
C SER A 54 2.57 -14.38 4.48
N GLN A 55 1.39 -13.91 4.07
CA GLN A 55 0.90 -12.59 4.46
C GLN A 55 0.76 -12.47 5.98
N ALA A 56 0.17 -13.47 6.64
CA ALA A 56 0.00 -13.45 8.09
C ALA A 56 1.35 -13.40 8.83
N ARG A 57 2.35 -14.16 8.37
CA ARG A 57 3.73 -14.12 8.91
C ARG A 57 4.35 -12.73 8.73
N TYR A 58 4.19 -12.12 7.57
CA TYR A 58 4.72 -10.78 7.31
C TYR A 58 4.13 -9.73 8.27
N HIS A 59 2.80 -9.70 8.40
CA HIS A 59 2.16 -8.78 9.35
C HIS A 59 2.58 -9.05 10.80
N GLN A 60 2.77 -10.34 11.17
CA GLN A 60 3.25 -10.70 12.50
C GLN A 60 4.71 -10.27 12.72
N ALA A 61 5.57 -10.41 11.70
CA ALA A 61 6.96 -9.95 11.77
C ALA A 61 7.06 -8.43 11.99
N LEU A 62 6.30 -7.65 11.22
CA LEU A 62 6.23 -6.20 11.41
C LEU A 62 5.78 -5.83 12.84
N LYS A 63 4.70 -6.46 13.35
CA LYS A 63 4.21 -6.23 14.70
C LYS A 63 5.18 -6.66 15.80
N ASN A 64 5.91 -7.75 15.58
CA ASN A 64 6.90 -8.21 16.54
C ASN A 64 8.10 -7.27 16.66
N ARG A 65 8.52 -6.71 15.53
CA ARG A 65 9.70 -5.86 15.45
C ARG A 65 9.41 -4.40 15.81
N TYR A 66 8.24 -3.91 15.42
CA TYR A 66 7.86 -2.49 15.50
C TYR A 66 6.47 -2.32 16.11
N SER A 67 6.30 -2.82 17.35
CA SER A 67 4.99 -2.83 18.01
C SER A 67 4.48 -1.44 18.40
N ALA A 68 5.34 -0.46 18.51
CA ALA A 68 5.00 0.93 18.80
C ALA A 68 4.95 1.81 17.54
N GLU A 69 5.76 1.46 16.53
CA GLU A 69 5.96 2.31 15.34
C GLU A 69 5.09 1.89 14.15
N ILE A 70 4.66 0.61 14.08
CA ILE A 70 3.84 0.12 12.94
C ILE A 70 2.48 -0.38 13.41
N GLU A 71 1.44 0.30 12.95
CA GLU A 71 0.06 -0.12 13.07
C GLU A 71 -0.41 -0.81 11.77
N VAL A 72 -1.01 -2.01 11.88
CA VAL A 72 -1.62 -2.70 10.73
C VAL A 72 -3.12 -2.50 10.78
N VAL A 73 -3.64 -1.64 9.92
CA VAL A 73 -5.07 -1.33 9.76
C VAL A 73 -5.67 -2.26 8.71
N ARG A 74 -6.72 -2.98 9.07
CA ARG A 74 -7.29 -4.03 8.23
C ARG A 74 -8.61 -3.62 7.61
N GLY A 75 -8.68 -3.71 6.29
CA GLY A 75 -9.91 -3.87 5.54
C GLY A 75 -10.27 -5.37 5.39
N TYR A 76 -11.10 -5.69 4.41
CA TYR A 76 -11.50 -7.06 4.11
C TYR A 76 -11.80 -7.24 2.62
N TYR A 77 -11.82 -8.51 2.17
CA TYR A 77 -12.27 -8.86 0.83
C TYR A 77 -13.69 -9.42 0.85
N THR A 78 -14.52 -9.00 -0.10
CA THR A 78 -15.75 -9.69 -0.49
C THR A 78 -15.51 -10.49 -1.77
N MET A 79 -16.18 -11.62 -1.90
CA MET A 79 -16.21 -12.42 -3.13
C MET A 79 -17.65 -12.77 -3.45
N ASP A 80 -18.21 -12.08 -4.41
CA ASP A 80 -19.60 -12.19 -4.81
C ASP A 80 -19.73 -12.53 -6.29
N THR A 81 -20.85 -13.07 -6.71
CA THR A 81 -21.18 -13.19 -8.12
C THR A 81 -21.95 -11.98 -8.57
N VAL A 82 -21.53 -11.37 -9.67
CA VAL A 82 -22.16 -10.18 -10.26
C VAL A 82 -22.40 -10.39 -11.76
N ASN A 83 -23.44 -9.77 -12.26
CA ASN A 83 -23.66 -9.68 -13.71
C ASN A 83 -22.72 -8.62 -14.30
N ALA A 84 -21.88 -9.02 -15.25
CA ALA A 84 -20.98 -8.13 -15.97
C ALA A 84 -21.25 -8.17 -17.49
N LYS A 85 -20.98 -7.05 -18.17
CA LYS A 85 -21.07 -6.97 -19.63
C LYS A 85 -19.84 -7.60 -20.28
N VAL A 86 -20.08 -8.42 -21.29
CA VAL A 86 -18.99 -9.01 -22.09
C VAL A 86 -18.57 -8.01 -23.16
N VAL A 87 -17.27 -7.81 -23.31
CA VAL A 87 -16.72 -7.00 -24.39
C VAL A 87 -16.88 -7.76 -25.71
N ASP A 88 -17.55 -7.15 -26.68
CA ASP A 88 -17.66 -7.71 -28.04
C ASP A 88 -16.33 -7.50 -28.77
N LEU A 89 -15.52 -8.54 -28.87
CA LEU A 89 -14.21 -8.46 -29.51
C LEU A 89 -14.31 -8.32 -31.03
N THR A 90 -15.48 -8.63 -31.63
CA THR A 90 -15.73 -8.47 -33.09
C THR A 90 -16.24 -7.07 -33.42
N ASN A 91 -16.83 -6.38 -32.45
CA ASN A 91 -17.29 -4.99 -32.57
C ASN A 91 -16.99 -4.22 -31.26
N PRO A 92 -15.73 -3.76 -31.04
CA PRO A 92 -15.33 -3.07 -29.81
C PRO A 92 -16.09 -1.75 -29.54
N GLU A 93 -16.66 -1.13 -30.62
CA GLU A 93 -17.44 0.11 -30.51
C GLU A 93 -18.92 -0.14 -30.14
N ARG A 94 -19.33 -1.39 -29.98
CA ARG A 94 -20.68 -1.74 -29.56
C ARG A 94 -21.01 -1.08 -28.23
N ARG A 95 -22.19 -0.47 -28.14
CA ARG A 95 -22.58 0.26 -26.91
C ARG A 95 -22.65 -0.69 -25.72
N PHE A 96 -22.11 -0.28 -24.60
CA PHE A 96 -22.08 -1.05 -23.34
C PHE A 96 -23.43 -1.71 -23.00
N ARG A 97 -24.56 -0.99 -23.18
CA ARG A 97 -25.90 -1.50 -22.85
C ARG A 97 -26.36 -2.63 -23.78
N GLU A 98 -25.86 -2.69 -25.00
CA GLU A 98 -26.21 -3.68 -26.02
C GLU A 98 -25.36 -4.95 -25.95
N CYS A 99 -24.28 -4.93 -25.15
CA CYS A 99 -23.44 -6.09 -24.95
C CYS A 99 -24.15 -7.17 -24.11
N GLU A 100 -23.78 -8.41 -24.36
CA GLU A 100 -24.27 -9.55 -23.58
C GLU A 100 -23.88 -9.43 -22.11
N THR A 101 -24.68 -10.05 -21.23
CA THR A 101 -24.43 -10.07 -19.80
C THR A 101 -24.11 -11.49 -19.37
N THR A 102 -23.04 -11.65 -18.59
CA THR A 102 -22.66 -12.94 -18.00
C THR A 102 -22.43 -12.81 -16.50
N LEU A 103 -22.55 -13.93 -15.78
CA LEU A 103 -22.29 -14.00 -14.36
C LEU A 103 -20.79 -14.25 -14.14
N VAL A 104 -20.16 -13.39 -13.34
CA VAL A 104 -18.73 -13.50 -13.04
C VAL A 104 -18.47 -13.42 -11.54
N TRP A 105 -17.36 -14.00 -11.11
CA TRP A 105 -16.85 -13.74 -9.76
C TRP A 105 -16.21 -12.36 -9.69
N LYS A 106 -16.63 -11.56 -8.71
CA LYS A 106 -16.02 -10.28 -8.37
C LYS A 106 -15.39 -10.37 -6.99
N LEU A 107 -14.07 -10.16 -6.96
CA LEU A 107 -13.30 -10.01 -5.74
C LEU A 107 -13.04 -8.52 -5.54
N GLU A 108 -13.49 -7.96 -4.43
CA GLU A 108 -13.28 -6.55 -4.11
C GLU A 108 -12.66 -6.40 -2.72
N GLU A 109 -11.63 -5.56 -2.64
CA GLU A 109 -11.12 -5.07 -1.38
C GLU A 109 -12.02 -3.92 -0.88
N LYS A 110 -12.32 -3.94 0.41
CA LYS A 110 -13.20 -2.95 1.06
C LYS A 110 -12.48 -2.30 2.22
N GLN A 111 -12.75 -1.02 2.43
CA GLN A 111 -12.32 -0.18 3.54
C GLN A 111 -10.86 0.28 3.52
N SER A 112 -9.94 -0.33 2.78
CA SER A 112 -8.52 0.04 2.85
C SER A 112 -8.28 1.50 2.48
N ASP A 113 -8.81 1.97 1.37
CA ASP A 113 -8.64 3.35 0.90
C ASP A 113 -9.38 4.35 1.79
N VAL A 114 -10.59 4.00 2.22
CA VAL A 114 -11.36 4.81 3.17
C VAL A 114 -10.64 4.94 4.51
N ASN A 115 -10.09 3.83 5.04
CA ASN A 115 -9.30 3.86 6.27
C ASN A 115 -8.04 4.71 6.09
N LEU A 116 -7.32 4.56 4.97
CA LEU A 116 -6.16 5.40 4.67
C LEU A 116 -6.53 6.88 4.68
N ALA A 117 -7.60 7.24 3.96
CA ALA A 117 -8.09 8.61 3.87
C ALA A 117 -8.42 9.21 5.24
N LEU A 118 -9.22 8.47 6.02
CA LEU A 118 -9.66 8.93 7.34
C LEU A 118 -8.49 9.05 8.32
N HIS A 119 -7.59 8.06 8.36
CA HIS A 119 -6.43 8.10 9.24
C HIS A 119 -5.45 9.21 8.86
N ALA A 120 -5.16 9.40 7.57
CA ALA A 120 -4.27 10.46 7.12
C ALA A 120 -4.81 11.85 7.50
N TYR A 121 -6.09 12.09 7.27
CA TYR A 121 -6.73 13.36 7.63
C TYR A 121 -6.83 13.56 9.14
N HIS A 122 -7.26 12.53 9.87
CA HIS A 122 -7.35 12.57 11.34
C HIS A 122 -5.99 12.89 11.98
N ASP A 123 -4.93 12.19 11.56
CA ASP A 123 -3.60 12.40 12.13
C ASP A 123 -3.08 13.81 11.86
N ALA A 124 -3.35 14.35 10.66
CA ALA A 124 -2.94 15.71 10.29
C ALA A 124 -3.62 16.80 11.12
N ILE A 125 -4.85 16.56 11.63
CA ILE A 125 -5.60 17.57 12.40
C ILE A 125 -5.53 17.36 13.92
N THR A 126 -5.21 16.15 14.39
CA THR A 126 -5.26 15.82 15.84
C THR A 126 -3.88 15.50 16.43
N SER A 127 -2.95 15.07 15.60
CA SER A 127 -1.60 14.71 16.04
C SER A 127 -0.62 15.86 15.83
N SER A 128 0.48 15.85 16.57
CA SER A 128 1.55 16.85 16.41
C SER A 128 2.53 16.50 15.28
N VAL A 129 2.03 15.88 14.20
CA VAL A 129 2.85 15.55 13.04
C VAL A 129 2.97 16.77 12.11
N GLU A 130 4.18 17.05 11.65
CA GLU A 130 4.46 18.15 10.72
C GLU A 130 4.42 17.69 9.26
N GLN A 131 4.46 16.37 9.03
CA GLN A 131 4.46 15.79 7.70
C GLN A 131 3.65 14.49 7.65
N VAL A 132 2.87 14.34 6.58
CA VAL A 132 2.17 13.11 6.22
C VAL A 132 2.71 12.59 4.90
N VAL A 133 3.13 11.31 4.87
CA VAL A 133 3.63 10.67 3.65
C VAL A 133 2.67 9.57 3.23
N ILE A 134 2.06 9.72 2.06
CA ILE A 134 1.11 8.77 1.49
C ILE A 134 1.81 7.90 0.45
N VAL A 135 1.71 6.58 0.61
CA VAL A 135 2.38 5.60 -0.26
C VAL A 135 1.34 4.90 -1.12
N THR A 136 1.08 5.44 -2.29
CA THR A 136 0.08 4.90 -3.23
C THR A 136 0.33 5.38 -4.67
N ASN A 137 -0.29 4.76 -5.64
CA ASN A 137 -0.46 5.29 -7.01
C ASN A 137 -1.95 5.21 -7.43
N ASP A 138 -2.83 5.12 -6.45
CA ASP A 138 -4.28 5.08 -6.67
C ASP A 138 -4.84 6.50 -6.70
N THR A 139 -5.55 6.84 -7.77
CA THR A 139 -6.18 8.16 -7.96
C THR A 139 -7.32 8.43 -7.00
N ASP A 140 -7.95 7.40 -6.44
CA ASP A 140 -9.03 7.55 -5.48
C ASP A 140 -8.55 8.22 -4.18
N ILE A 141 -7.23 8.25 -3.94
CA ILE A 141 -6.59 8.95 -2.83
C ILE A 141 -6.23 10.43 -3.15
N ALA A 142 -6.32 10.86 -4.40
CA ALA A 142 -6.00 12.24 -4.77
C ALA A 142 -6.80 13.29 -3.97
N PRO A 143 -8.12 13.13 -3.72
CA PRO A 143 -8.89 14.05 -2.88
C PRO A 143 -8.33 14.19 -1.46
N VAL A 144 -7.72 13.14 -0.91
CA VAL A 144 -7.11 13.20 0.43
C VAL A 144 -5.90 14.12 0.43
N VAL A 145 -5.02 14.00 -0.58
CA VAL A 145 -3.86 14.88 -0.74
C VAL A 145 -4.28 16.34 -0.88
N GLU A 146 -5.31 16.61 -1.69
CA GLU A 146 -5.88 17.95 -1.85
C GLU A 146 -6.43 18.50 -0.53
N MET A 147 -7.23 17.69 0.19
CA MET A 147 -7.84 18.08 1.46
C MET A 147 -6.80 18.38 2.54
N LEU A 148 -5.75 17.57 2.63
CA LEU A 148 -4.62 17.81 3.54
C LEU A 148 -3.98 19.17 3.24
N LYS A 149 -3.67 19.45 1.99
CA LYS A 149 -3.07 20.73 1.57
C LYS A 149 -3.96 21.94 1.80
N LYS A 150 -5.26 21.79 1.62
CA LYS A 150 -6.24 22.88 1.73
C LYS A 150 -6.60 23.21 3.17
N HIS A 151 -6.63 22.23 4.06
CA HIS A 151 -7.22 22.36 5.39
C HIS A 151 -6.25 22.12 6.55
N THR A 152 -4.99 21.81 6.27
CA THR A 152 -3.96 21.60 7.29
C THR A 152 -2.66 22.33 6.92
N SER A 153 -1.76 22.45 7.89
CA SER A 153 -0.42 23.01 7.69
C SER A 153 0.66 21.96 7.46
N VAL A 154 0.29 20.66 7.40
CA VAL A 154 1.27 19.58 7.26
C VAL A 154 1.92 19.59 5.87
N THR A 155 3.18 19.22 5.81
CA THR A 155 3.85 18.89 4.55
C THR A 155 3.33 17.56 4.04
N VAL A 156 2.92 17.47 2.77
CA VAL A 156 2.38 16.26 2.18
C VAL A 156 3.38 15.67 1.18
N GLY A 157 3.91 14.49 1.51
CA GLY A 157 4.72 13.68 0.60
C GLY A 157 3.90 12.58 -0.06
N VAL A 158 4.20 12.30 -1.32
CA VAL A 158 3.64 11.14 -2.03
C VAL A 158 4.76 10.23 -2.53
N VAL A 159 4.70 8.96 -2.19
CA VAL A 159 5.63 7.92 -2.63
C VAL A 159 4.90 6.92 -3.52
N ILE A 160 5.36 6.77 -4.75
CA ILE A 160 4.80 5.80 -5.69
C ILE A 160 5.45 4.43 -5.44
N PRO A 161 4.71 3.41 -4.98
CA PRO A 161 5.26 2.10 -4.64
C PRO A 161 5.52 1.27 -5.90
N THR A 162 6.43 1.73 -6.74
CA THR A 162 6.82 1.08 -8.00
C THR A 162 8.33 1.09 -8.18
N ARG A 163 8.84 0.20 -9.00
CA ARG A 163 10.23 0.25 -9.49
C ARG A 163 10.31 1.18 -10.68
N LYS A 164 11.51 1.70 -10.94
CA LYS A 164 11.78 2.61 -12.06
C LYS A 164 11.28 2.02 -13.40
N HIS A 165 10.60 2.83 -14.20
CA HIS A 165 10.04 2.47 -15.52
C HIS A 165 8.94 1.38 -15.53
N VAL A 166 8.42 0.94 -14.36
CA VAL A 166 7.33 -0.04 -14.30
C VAL A 166 5.96 0.66 -14.33
N ARG A 167 5.83 1.75 -13.59
CA ARG A 167 4.63 2.62 -13.62
C ARG A 167 5.07 4.05 -13.47
N TYR A 168 4.29 4.97 -14.05
CA TYR A 168 4.49 6.40 -13.88
C TYR A 168 3.58 6.95 -12.78
N PRO A 169 4.00 8.01 -12.07
CA PRO A 169 3.14 8.73 -11.14
C PRO A 169 1.89 9.24 -11.85
N ASN A 170 0.75 9.13 -11.18
CA ASN A 170 -0.46 9.78 -11.68
C ASN A 170 -0.42 11.27 -11.33
N GLY A 171 -0.62 12.14 -12.32
CA GLY A 171 -0.59 13.59 -12.16
C GLY A 171 -1.65 14.12 -11.18
N GLU A 172 -2.83 13.51 -11.15
CA GLU A 172 -3.90 13.88 -10.22
C GLU A 172 -3.49 13.67 -8.75
N LEU A 173 -2.77 12.58 -8.48
CA LEU A 173 -2.29 12.28 -7.14
C LEU A 173 -1.16 13.22 -6.68
N THR A 174 -0.28 13.62 -7.62
CA THR A 174 0.95 14.33 -7.29
C THR A 174 0.84 15.86 -7.35
N LYS A 175 -0.18 16.39 -8.01
CA LYS A 175 -0.34 17.84 -8.23
C LYS A 175 -0.50 18.67 -6.94
N HIS A 176 -0.97 18.06 -5.87
CA HIS A 176 -1.16 18.71 -4.58
C HIS A 176 -0.12 18.33 -3.52
N ALA A 177 0.82 17.41 -3.86
CA ALA A 177 1.90 17.03 -2.96
C ALA A 177 3.00 18.10 -2.92
N ASP A 178 3.62 18.31 -1.75
CA ASP A 178 4.78 19.18 -1.62
C ASP A 178 6.03 18.54 -2.22
N TRP A 179 6.12 17.23 -2.14
CA TRP A 179 7.16 16.45 -2.79
C TRP A 179 6.64 15.07 -3.21
N THR A 180 7.31 14.51 -4.21
CA THR A 180 6.94 13.19 -4.75
C THR A 180 8.17 12.34 -5.00
N ARG A 181 8.17 11.12 -4.46
CA ARG A 181 9.10 10.06 -4.82
C ARG A 181 8.48 9.17 -5.88
N THR A 182 9.02 9.18 -7.08
CA THR A 182 8.40 8.54 -8.25
C THR A 182 8.61 7.03 -8.35
N HIS A 183 9.58 6.48 -7.62
CA HIS A 183 9.89 5.04 -7.59
C HIS A 183 10.77 4.68 -6.39
N ILE A 184 10.87 3.40 -6.10
CA ILE A 184 11.77 2.80 -5.12
C ILE A 184 12.82 1.99 -5.90
N THR A 185 14.09 2.14 -5.56
CA THR A 185 15.19 1.45 -6.25
C THR A 185 15.38 0.03 -5.73
N ASP A 186 16.04 -0.81 -6.53
CA ASP A 186 16.36 -2.19 -6.10
C ASP A 186 17.38 -2.20 -4.95
N GLU A 187 18.27 -1.23 -4.88
CA GLU A 187 19.20 -1.04 -3.76
C GLU A 187 18.47 -0.72 -2.46
N GLU A 188 17.52 0.20 -2.49
CA GLU A 188 16.68 0.54 -1.33
C GLU A 188 15.88 -0.67 -0.85
N LEU A 189 15.31 -1.45 -1.76
CA LEU A 189 14.59 -2.67 -1.44
C LEU A 189 15.49 -3.75 -0.84
N ALA A 190 16.67 -3.99 -1.43
CA ALA A 190 17.64 -4.95 -0.95
C ALA A 190 18.20 -4.58 0.42
N GLY A 191 18.49 -3.29 0.64
CA GLY A 191 18.98 -2.76 1.92
C GLY A 191 17.93 -2.69 3.02
N SER A 192 16.66 -2.94 2.69
CA SER A 192 15.53 -2.83 3.62
C SER A 192 14.79 -4.15 3.79
N GLN A 193 15.50 -5.24 4.09
CA GLN A 193 14.88 -6.54 4.34
C GLN A 193 14.81 -6.84 5.83
N LEU A 194 13.68 -7.40 6.29
CA LEU A 194 13.57 -7.97 7.64
C LEU A 194 14.54 -9.15 7.79
N PRO A 195 15.10 -9.40 8.99
CA PRO A 195 15.89 -10.59 9.22
C PRO A 195 15.07 -11.85 8.94
N PRO A 196 15.70 -12.97 8.51
CA PRO A 196 14.98 -14.22 8.23
C PRO A 196 14.17 -14.74 9.42
N VAL A 197 14.60 -14.43 10.64
CA VAL A 197 13.92 -14.75 11.89
C VAL A 197 13.69 -13.47 12.67
N VAL A 198 12.43 -13.10 12.90
CA VAL A 198 12.02 -11.97 13.73
C VAL A 198 11.53 -12.49 15.08
N MET A 199 12.19 -12.10 16.15
CA MET A 199 11.83 -12.52 17.52
C MET A 199 10.50 -11.88 17.92
N GLY A 200 9.61 -12.66 18.50
CA GLY A 200 8.34 -12.20 19.07
C GLY A 200 8.27 -12.52 20.58
N LYS A 201 7.31 -11.92 21.29
CA LYS A 201 7.13 -12.13 22.74
C LYS A 201 6.90 -13.60 23.11
N ARG A 202 6.24 -14.39 22.26
CA ARG A 202 5.92 -15.80 22.54
C ARG A 202 6.72 -16.76 21.66
N LYS A 203 6.79 -16.48 20.35
CA LYS A 203 7.49 -17.31 19.37
C LYS A 203 8.08 -16.46 18.25
N PRO A 204 9.18 -16.90 17.63
CA PRO A 204 9.75 -16.22 16.48
C PRO A 204 8.83 -16.34 15.27
N THR A 205 8.94 -15.37 14.36
CA THR A 205 8.33 -15.39 13.05
C THR A 205 9.41 -15.59 12.00
N ILE A 206 9.24 -16.61 11.16
CA ILE A 206 10.24 -17.03 10.17
C ILE A 206 9.78 -16.56 8.78
N LYS A 207 10.71 -16.02 7.99
CA LYS A 207 10.50 -15.67 6.60
C LYS A 207 9.90 -16.85 5.82
N PRO A 208 8.84 -16.67 5.01
CA PRO A 208 8.33 -17.73 4.13
C PRO A 208 9.40 -18.12 3.09
N GLU A 209 9.51 -19.41 2.77
CA GLU A 209 10.47 -19.91 1.75
C GLU A 209 10.17 -19.34 0.35
N SER A 210 8.91 -19.03 0.06
CA SER A 210 8.45 -18.46 -1.22
C SER A 210 8.67 -16.93 -1.36
N TRP A 211 9.35 -16.32 -0.41
CA TRP A 211 9.54 -14.84 -0.35
C TRP A 211 10.99 -14.41 -0.44
#